data_01245976518006497a04e76f42a38198
#
_entry.id   01245976518006497a04e76f42a38198
#
_cell.length_a   1.000
_cell.length_b   1.000
_cell.length_c   1.000
_cell.angle_alpha   90.00
_cell.angle_beta   90.00
_cell.angle_gamma   90.00
#
_symmetry.space_group_name_H-M   'P 1'
#
loop_
_entity.id
_entity.type
_entity.pdbx_description
1 polymer ?
#
loop_
_entity_poly.entity_id
_entity_poly.type
_entity_poly.pdbx_seq_one_letter_code
_entity_poly.pdbx_strand_id
1 'polypeptide(L)'
;LCSHFHRDHFTRQVFKWREQWPNHRYTYILSRDILKRGRAEEHEVDVWLATGGVWADGNIRVHAMGSNDCGVSWIVEIEGRRLFHAGDLNNWYAHLLSEEHAVRRKGILGMGPEIDAVYEEKRFLGELKDIAKEYKAFDIVLFPIDGRIGNGYTRGARQFLERFSVGMFIPMHFVASGFASAWRMETFTEKKDIPFWRIDHEGAQIEV
;
A
#
# COMPACT_ATOMS: atom_id res chain seq x y z
N LEU A 1 -9.70 4.51 6.56
CA LEU A 1 -8.59 5.17 5.88
C LEU A 1 -8.71 4.98 4.37
N CYS A 2 -8.37 6.01 3.54
CA CYS A 2 -8.24 5.86 2.09
C CYS A 2 -6.93 6.52 1.64
N SER A 3 -6.08 5.73 0.98
CA SER A 3 -4.71 6.13 0.64
C SER A 3 -4.62 7.10 -0.53
N HIS A 4 -5.52 7.01 -1.53
CA HIS A 4 -5.51 7.85 -2.73
C HIS A 4 -6.82 7.77 -3.53
N PHE A 5 -6.91 8.52 -4.62
CA PHE A 5 -8.14 8.79 -5.37
C PHE A 5 -8.58 7.70 -6.36
N HIS A 6 -7.79 6.67 -6.67
CA HIS A 6 -8.16 5.61 -7.60
C HIS A 6 -9.39 4.85 -7.12
N ARG A 7 -10.17 4.28 -8.07
CA ARG A 7 -11.48 3.69 -7.78
C ARG A 7 -11.42 2.44 -6.90
N ASP A 8 -10.34 1.70 -6.96
CA ASP A 8 -10.06 0.52 -6.15
C ASP A 8 -9.61 0.85 -4.73
N HIS A 9 -9.25 2.13 -4.45
CA HIS A 9 -8.86 2.62 -3.13
C HIS A 9 -9.84 3.59 -2.52
N PHE A 10 -10.59 4.35 -3.33
CA PHE A 10 -11.61 5.27 -2.86
C PHE A 10 -12.85 5.28 -3.74
N THR A 11 -14.01 5.04 -3.13
CA THR A 11 -15.32 5.31 -3.70
C THR A 11 -16.17 6.09 -2.69
N ARG A 12 -17.11 6.91 -3.17
CA ARG A 12 -18.02 7.65 -2.29
C ARG A 12 -18.96 6.75 -1.47
N GLN A 13 -18.97 5.45 -1.75
CA GLN A 13 -19.72 4.46 -0.96
C GLN A 13 -19.30 4.46 0.52
N VAL A 14 -18.04 4.77 0.84
CA VAL A 14 -17.55 4.82 2.23
C VAL A 14 -18.34 5.80 3.10
N PHE A 15 -18.83 6.91 2.52
CA PHE A 15 -19.59 7.91 3.27
C PHE A 15 -21.00 7.44 3.66
N LYS A 16 -21.57 6.49 2.89
CA LYS A 16 -22.88 5.90 3.19
C LYS A 16 -22.84 5.00 4.44
N TRP A 17 -21.69 4.58 4.90
CA TRP A 17 -21.59 3.76 6.09
C TRP A 17 -22.10 4.45 7.36
N ARG A 18 -21.93 5.79 7.48
CA ARG A 18 -22.52 6.55 8.58
C ARG A 18 -24.05 6.47 8.60
N GLU A 19 -24.67 6.41 7.43
CA GLU A 19 -26.13 6.31 7.28
C GLU A 19 -26.60 4.86 7.51
N GLN A 20 -25.87 3.88 6.97
CA GLN A 20 -26.20 2.46 7.06
C GLN A 20 -26.04 1.90 8.48
N TRP A 21 -25.06 2.39 9.23
CA TRP A 21 -24.77 1.93 10.59
C TRP A 21 -24.63 3.12 11.56
N PRO A 22 -25.73 3.81 11.88
CA PRO A 22 -25.69 5.08 12.63
C PRO A 22 -25.21 4.89 14.09
N ASN A 23 -25.27 3.69 14.61
CA ASN A 23 -24.80 3.37 15.97
C ASN A 23 -23.29 3.15 16.07
N HIS A 24 -22.56 3.17 14.94
CA HIS A 24 -21.12 3.08 14.92
C HIS A 24 -20.49 4.47 14.83
N ARG A 25 -19.39 4.65 15.54
CA ARG A 25 -18.58 5.86 15.45
C ARG A 25 -17.58 5.73 14.30
N TYR A 26 -17.60 6.68 13.38
CA TYR A 26 -16.68 6.73 12.24
C TYR A 26 -15.81 7.98 12.31
N THR A 27 -14.51 7.80 12.08
CA THR A 27 -13.59 8.89 11.76
C THR A 27 -13.01 8.61 10.37
N TYR A 28 -13.35 9.44 9.39
CA TYR A 28 -12.81 9.35 8.04
C TYR A 28 -11.49 10.10 7.95
N ILE A 29 -10.40 9.36 7.72
CA ILE A 29 -9.07 9.92 7.51
C ILE A 29 -8.65 9.58 6.08
N LEU A 30 -8.53 10.58 5.24
CA LEU A 30 -8.26 10.42 3.81
C LEU A 30 -7.02 11.19 3.39
N SER A 31 -6.37 10.70 2.35
CA SER A 31 -5.26 11.42 1.72
C SER A 31 -5.75 12.67 0.99
N ARG A 32 -5.01 13.76 1.11
CA ARG A 32 -5.32 15.04 0.46
C ARG A 32 -5.35 15.00 -1.07
N ASP A 33 -4.79 13.98 -1.70
CA ASP A 33 -4.88 13.84 -3.15
C ASP A 33 -6.32 13.56 -3.61
N ILE A 34 -7.12 12.88 -2.80
CA ILE A 34 -8.56 12.64 -3.04
C ILE A 34 -9.31 13.98 -3.14
N LEU A 35 -9.02 14.92 -2.22
CA LEU A 35 -9.56 16.27 -2.25
C LEU A 35 -9.07 17.05 -3.48
N LYS A 36 -7.75 17.03 -3.73
CA LYS A 36 -7.13 17.74 -4.87
C LYS A 36 -7.66 17.26 -6.23
N ARG A 37 -8.13 16.02 -6.31
CA ARG A 37 -8.74 15.41 -7.52
C ARG A 37 -10.26 15.61 -7.58
N GLY A 38 -10.84 16.34 -6.63
CA GLY A 38 -12.29 16.59 -6.59
C GLY A 38 -13.14 15.34 -6.41
N ARG A 39 -12.59 14.30 -5.73
CA ARG A 39 -13.29 13.03 -5.52
C ARG A 39 -14.16 13.06 -4.26
N ALA A 40 -13.83 13.92 -3.30
CA ALA A 40 -14.59 14.24 -2.11
C ALA A 40 -14.40 15.72 -1.76
N GLU A 41 -15.33 16.28 -0.97
CA GLU A 41 -15.32 17.67 -0.53
C GLU A 41 -14.71 17.78 0.88
N GLU A 42 -14.20 18.98 1.22
CA GLU A 42 -13.51 19.24 2.49
C GLU A 42 -14.35 18.81 3.70
N HIS A 43 -15.64 19.14 3.70
CA HIS A 43 -16.55 18.91 4.83
C HIS A 43 -17.05 17.47 4.99
N GLU A 44 -16.82 16.59 4.00
CA GLU A 44 -17.25 15.18 4.06
C GLU A 44 -16.32 14.29 4.89
N VAL A 45 -15.11 14.78 5.18
CA VAL A 45 -14.02 14.02 5.76
C VAL A 45 -13.55 14.66 7.07
N ASP A 46 -13.38 13.86 8.10
CA ASP A 46 -13.00 14.38 9.41
C ASP A 46 -11.54 14.84 9.43
N VAL A 47 -10.66 14.13 8.72
CA VAL A 47 -9.22 14.39 8.71
C VAL A 47 -8.63 14.21 7.32
N TRP A 48 -7.94 15.24 6.86
CA TRP A 48 -7.17 15.20 5.62
C TRP A 48 -5.67 15.14 5.93
N LEU A 49 -5.00 14.09 5.50
CA LEU A 49 -3.55 13.97 5.67
C LEU A 49 -2.81 13.98 4.32
N ALA A 50 -1.64 14.58 4.34
CA ALA A 50 -0.62 14.48 3.29
C ALA A 50 0.61 13.78 3.88
N THR A 51 1.57 13.42 3.05
CA THR A 51 2.86 12.86 3.48
C THR A 51 3.47 13.66 4.63
N GLY A 52 3.86 12.97 5.70
CA GLY A 52 4.35 13.53 6.95
C GLY A 52 3.27 13.95 7.94
N GLY A 53 1.98 13.93 7.53
CA GLY A 53 0.87 14.26 8.41
C GLY A 53 0.59 13.14 9.43
N VAL A 54 0.23 13.56 10.64
CA VAL A 54 -0.12 12.65 11.75
C VAL A 54 -1.45 13.06 12.35
N TRP A 55 -2.27 12.08 12.66
CA TRP A 55 -3.47 12.25 13.46
C TRP A 55 -3.47 11.22 14.61
N ALA A 56 -4.04 11.61 15.76
CA ALA A 56 -4.20 10.72 16.90
C ALA A 56 -5.41 11.13 17.73
N ASP A 57 -6.08 10.16 18.37
CA ASP A 57 -7.21 10.37 19.30
C ASP A 57 -6.98 9.79 20.70
N GLY A 58 -5.78 9.41 21.03
CA GLY A 58 -5.41 8.77 22.31
C GLY A 58 -5.39 7.24 22.27
N ASN A 59 -6.17 6.60 21.41
CA ASN A 59 -6.18 5.14 21.23
C ASN A 59 -5.47 4.71 19.95
N ILE A 60 -5.59 5.52 18.93
CA ILE A 60 -5.07 5.24 17.58
C ILE A 60 -4.21 6.42 17.14
N ARG A 61 -3.05 6.12 16.60
CA ARG A 61 -2.22 7.08 15.88
C ARG A 61 -2.10 6.67 14.42
N VAL A 62 -2.33 7.59 13.50
CA VAL A 62 -2.21 7.38 12.06
C VAL A 62 -1.16 8.33 11.52
N HIS A 63 -0.13 7.79 10.86
CA HIS A 63 0.90 8.55 10.19
C HIS A 63 0.83 8.29 8.68
N ALA A 64 0.71 9.35 7.89
CA ALA A 64 0.74 9.31 6.43
C ALA A 64 2.18 9.38 5.94
N MET A 65 2.69 8.29 5.41
CA MET A 65 4.02 8.22 4.77
C MET A 65 3.88 8.44 3.26
N GLY A 66 5.00 8.66 2.57
CA GLY A 66 4.99 8.85 1.13
C GLY A 66 4.61 7.61 0.33
N SER A 67 4.33 7.82 -0.95
CA SER A 67 4.12 6.80 -1.97
C SER A 67 4.79 7.24 -3.26
N ASN A 68 5.45 6.33 -3.96
CA ASN A 68 6.06 6.63 -5.27
C ASN A 68 5.06 6.62 -6.43
N ASP A 69 3.80 6.25 -6.18
CA ASP A 69 2.70 6.42 -7.12
C ASP A 69 1.86 7.65 -6.74
N CYS A 70 0.70 7.50 -6.13
CA CYS A 70 -0.12 8.61 -5.68
C CYS A 70 -0.59 8.44 -4.23
N GLY A 71 -1.01 9.55 -3.63
CA GLY A 71 -1.48 9.59 -2.26
C GLY A 71 -0.42 9.29 -1.23
N VAL A 72 -0.73 8.38 -0.31
CA VAL A 72 0.10 8.04 0.85
C VAL A 72 0.07 6.54 1.15
N SER A 73 1.08 6.05 1.84
CA SER A 73 1.02 4.83 2.64
C SER A 73 0.68 5.18 4.10
N TRP A 74 0.14 4.24 4.84
CA TRP A 74 -0.32 4.46 6.20
C TRP A 74 0.47 3.63 7.21
N ILE A 75 0.82 4.25 8.33
CA ILE A 75 1.23 3.54 9.54
C ILE A 75 0.15 3.80 10.59
N VAL A 76 -0.41 2.73 11.13
CA VAL A 76 -1.42 2.78 12.18
C VAL A 76 -0.88 2.14 13.43
N GLU A 77 -0.83 2.89 14.52
CA GLU A 77 -0.48 2.39 15.85
C GLU A 77 -1.75 2.30 16.69
N ILE A 78 -2.04 1.11 17.17
CA ILE A 78 -3.22 0.79 17.98
C ILE A 78 -2.87 -0.31 18.99
N GLU A 79 -3.21 -0.13 20.26
CA GLU A 79 -3.01 -1.12 21.32
C GLU A 79 -1.57 -1.67 21.40
N GLY A 80 -0.59 -0.81 21.16
CA GLY A 80 0.83 -1.18 21.16
C GLY A 80 1.30 -1.93 19.91
N ARG A 81 0.43 -2.21 18.97
CA ARG A 81 0.75 -2.82 17.67
C ARG A 81 0.89 -1.78 16.59
N ARG A 82 1.71 -2.10 15.59
CA ARG A 82 1.97 -1.24 14.42
C ARG A 82 1.61 -1.95 13.13
N LEU A 83 0.66 -1.39 12.39
CA LEU A 83 0.22 -1.85 11.09
C LEU A 83 0.76 -0.92 10.00
N PHE A 84 1.30 -1.49 8.94
CA PHE A 84 1.67 -0.77 7.72
C PHE A 84 0.72 -1.16 6.58
N HIS A 85 0.13 -0.16 5.92
CA HIS A 85 -0.67 -0.34 4.71
C HIS A 85 -0.04 0.46 3.58
N ALA A 86 0.52 -0.22 2.61
CA ALA A 86 1.32 0.39 1.55
C ALA A 86 0.52 1.35 0.63
N GLY A 87 -0.83 1.25 0.57
CA GLY A 87 -1.55 1.89 -0.54
C GLY A 87 -1.01 1.34 -1.86
N ASP A 88 -0.62 2.22 -2.78
CA ASP A 88 0.05 1.86 -4.03
C ASP A 88 1.57 2.11 -4.01
N LEU A 89 2.17 2.17 -2.83
CA LEU A 89 3.62 2.13 -2.72
C LEU A 89 4.16 0.78 -3.19
N ASN A 90 4.84 0.73 -4.34
CA ASN A 90 5.40 -0.50 -4.90
C ASN A 90 6.47 -0.22 -5.97
N ASN A 91 7.26 -1.23 -6.32
CA ASN A 91 8.16 -1.19 -7.47
C ASN A 91 7.40 -1.60 -8.75
N TRP A 92 6.59 -0.66 -9.27
CA TRP A 92 5.64 -0.91 -10.36
C TRP A 92 6.29 -1.28 -11.70
N TYR A 93 7.56 -0.92 -11.90
CA TYR A 93 8.29 -1.14 -13.16
C TYR A 93 9.39 -2.20 -13.04
N ALA A 94 9.28 -3.08 -12.05
CA ALA A 94 10.28 -4.13 -11.78
C ALA A 94 10.52 -5.07 -12.97
N HIS A 95 9.50 -5.31 -13.81
CA HIS A 95 9.62 -6.12 -15.01
C HIS A 95 10.58 -5.55 -16.06
N LEU A 96 10.81 -4.24 -16.05
CA LEU A 96 11.73 -3.58 -16.97
C LEU A 96 13.20 -3.63 -16.51
N LEU A 97 13.43 -4.08 -15.26
CA LEU A 97 14.77 -4.19 -14.67
C LEU A 97 15.42 -5.56 -14.89
N SER A 98 14.67 -6.54 -15.40
CA SER A 98 15.12 -7.94 -15.52
C SER A 98 15.97 -8.24 -16.76
N GLU A 99 16.15 -7.29 -17.68
CA GLU A 99 16.99 -7.41 -18.86
C GLU A 99 18.30 -6.65 -18.65
N GLU A 100 19.41 -7.13 -19.19
CA GLU A 100 20.78 -6.61 -19.01
C GLU A 100 20.99 -5.12 -19.33
N HIS A 101 19.96 -4.47 -19.82
CA HIS A 101 19.93 -3.03 -20.07
C HIS A 101 18.61 -2.46 -19.53
N ALA A 102 18.68 -1.51 -18.63
CA ALA A 102 17.55 -0.69 -18.22
C ALA A 102 17.00 0.07 -19.44
N VAL A 103 16.09 -0.57 -20.17
CA VAL A 103 15.51 0.00 -21.39
C VAL A 103 14.45 0.99 -20.98
N ARG A 104 14.55 2.24 -21.43
CA ARG A 104 13.44 3.18 -21.43
C ARG A 104 12.34 2.63 -22.32
N ARG A 105 11.22 2.19 -21.73
CA ARG A 105 10.07 1.67 -22.48
C ARG A 105 8.83 2.51 -22.17
N LYS A 106 7.95 2.61 -23.16
CA LYS A 106 6.61 3.18 -22.98
C LYS A 106 5.83 2.32 -21.97
N GLY A 107 4.97 2.96 -21.15
CA GLY A 107 4.24 2.33 -20.05
C GLY A 107 3.51 1.02 -20.37
N ILE A 108 2.92 0.39 -19.39
CA ILE A 108 2.35 -0.98 -19.38
C ILE A 108 1.50 -1.33 -20.62
N LEU A 109 0.88 -0.35 -21.28
CA LEU A 109 0.09 -0.53 -22.49
C LEU A 109 0.79 0.00 -23.77
N GLY A 110 2.09 0.27 -23.73
CA GLY A 110 2.82 0.85 -24.87
C GLY A 110 2.41 2.30 -25.18
N MET A 111 1.60 2.92 -24.33
CA MET A 111 1.14 4.30 -24.45
C MET A 111 1.71 5.15 -23.30
N GLY A 112 2.00 6.41 -23.56
CA GLY A 112 2.51 7.34 -22.55
C GLY A 112 4.01 7.65 -22.71
N PRO A 113 4.58 8.47 -21.81
CA PRO A 113 6.00 8.82 -21.83
C PRO A 113 6.88 7.59 -21.61
N GLU A 114 8.11 7.66 -22.06
CA GLU A 114 9.13 6.66 -21.75
C GLU A 114 9.37 6.60 -20.23
N ILE A 115 9.38 5.39 -19.67
CA ILE A 115 9.60 5.14 -18.26
C ILE A 115 11.04 4.71 -18.03
N ASP A 116 11.73 5.43 -17.17
CA ASP A 116 13.02 5.03 -16.63
C ASP A 116 12.82 4.15 -15.40
N ALA A 117 12.86 2.83 -15.58
CA ALA A 117 12.62 1.87 -14.52
C ALA A 117 13.63 1.98 -13.37
N VAL A 118 14.88 2.38 -13.64
CA VAL A 118 15.91 2.60 -12.62
C VAL A 118 15.56 3.82 -11.77
N TYR A 119 15.06 4.88 -12.39
CA TYR A 119 14.61 6.06 -11.67
C TYR A 119 13.38 5.75 -10.82
N GLU A 120 12.40 5.00 -11.34
CA GLU A 120 11.20 4.61 -10.59
C GLU A 120 11.53 3.68 -9.41
N GLU A 121 12.45 2.73 -9.58
CA GLU A 121 12.95 1.93 -8.46
C GLU A 121 13.64 2.80 -7.39
N LYS A 122 14.45 3.79 -7.80
CA LYS A 122 15.08 4.72 -6.86
C LYS A 122 14.05 5.54 -6.08
N ARG A 123 12.95 5.97 -6.72
CA ARG A 123 11.84 6.65 -6.04
C ARG A 123 11.23 5.73 -4.97
N PHE A 124 10.87 4.50 -5.35
CA PHE A 124 10.34 3.50 -4.42
C PHE A 124 11.28 3.25 -3.22
N LEU A 125 12.57 2.99 -3.50
CA LEU A 125 13.56 2.78 -2.44
C LEU A 125 13.79 4.03 -1.58
N GLY A 126 13.58 5.22 -2.13
CA GLY A 126 13.59 6.49 -1.42
C GLY A 126 12.48 6.55 -0.36
N GLU A 127 11.25 6.18 -0.73
CA GLU A 127 10.13 6.10 0.22
C GLU A 127 10.42 5.08 1.34
N LEU A 128 10.94 3.90 1.00
CA LEU A 128 11.34 2.93 2.03
C LEU A 128 12.45 3.47 2.95
N LYS A 129 13.38 4.26 2.42
CA LYS A 129 14.42 4.90 3.22
C LYS A 129 13.82 5.93 4.18
N ASP A 130 12.84 6.70 3.74
CA ASP A 130 12.19 7.72 4.56
C ASP A 130 11.35 7.06 5.67
N ILE A 131 10.59 6.02 5.38
CA ILE A 131 9.90 5.19 6.38
C ILE A 131 10.91 4.65 7.40
N ALA A 132 12.06 4.15 6.94
CA ALA A 132 13.08 3.55 7.80
C ALA A 132 13.82 4.56 8.70
N LYS A 133 13.63 5.87 8.55
CA LYS A 133 14.16 6.87 9.52
C LYS A 133 13.46 6.76 10.87
N GLU A 134 12.15 6.48 10.85
CA GLU A 134 11.30 6.49 12.04
C GLU A 134 10.90 5.08 12.49
N TYR A 135 10.69 4.16 11.53
CA TYR A 135 10.15 2.84 11.78
C TYR A 135 11.09 1.73 11.30
N LYS A 136 11.27 0.68 12.10
CA LYS A 136 12.15 -0.47 11.76
C LYS A 136 11.38 -1.79 11.74
N ALA A 137 10.22 -1.83 12.39
CA ALA A 137 9.41 -3.04 12.54
C ALA A 137 7.92 -2.73 12.48
N PHE A 138 7.16 -3.68 11.97
CA PHE A 138 5.72 -3.67 11.88
C PHE A 138 5.16 -5.01 12.31
N ASP A 139 4.10 -5.03 13.11
CA ASP A 139 3.41 -6.27 13.48
C ASP A 139 2.65 -6.85 12.30
N ILE A 140 2.00 -6.00 11.50
CA ILE A 140 1.22 -6.39 10.34
C ILE A 140 1.59 -5.50 9.16
N VAL A 141 1.79 -6.11 7.99
CA VAL A 141 2.07 -5.40 6.74
C VAL A 141 1.10 -5.83 5.65
N LEU A 142 0.34 -4.88 5.11
CA LEU A 142 -0.46 -5.05 3.90
C LEU A 142 0.29 -4.43 2.72
N PHE A 143 0.67 -5.26 1.74
CA PHE A 143 1.53 -4.81 0.64
C PHE A 143 1.06 -5.33 -0.73
N PRO A 144 1.14 -4.50 -1.81
CA PRO A 144 0.70 -4.90 -3.14
C PRO A 144 1.51 -6.06 -3.73
N ILE A 145 0.79 -7.09 -4.20
CA ILE A 145 1.31 -8.19 -5.00
C ILE A 145 0.50 -8.25 -6.28
N ASP A 146 0.88 -7.49 -7.28
CA ASP A 146 0.12 -7.31 -8.50
C ASP A 146 0.77 -8.01 -9.70
N GLY A 147 0.24 -9.18 -10.07
CA GLY A 147 0.73 -9.96 -11.20
C GLY A 147 0.66 -9.27 -12.56
N ARG A 148 -0.11 -8.17 -12.69
CA ARG A 148 -0.17 -7.36 -13.92
C ARG A 148 1.17 -6.68 -14.25
N ILE A 149 2.02 -6.47 -13.25
CA ILE A 149 3.39 -5.95 -13.45
C ILE A 149 4.21 -6.89 -14.34
N GLY A 150 3.87 -8.19 -14.38
CA GLY A 150 4.64 -9.18 -15.13
C GLY A 150 5.84 -9.74 -14.34
N ASN A 151 6.92 -10.11 -15.01
CA ASN A 151 8.10 -10.67 -14.34
C ASN A 151 8.64 -9.71 -13.28
N GLY A 152 8.94 -10.24 -12.09
CA GLY A 152 9.47 -9.42 -10.99
C GLY A 152 8.42 -8.68 -10.16
N TYR A 153 7.12 -8.94 -10.33
CA TYR A 153 6.03 -8.27 -9.59
C TYR A 153 6.10 -8.41 -8.06
N THR A 154 6.85 -9.38 -7.55
CA THR A 154 7.12 -9.54 -6.10
C THR A 154 8.32 -8.73 -5.62
N ARG A 155 9.05 -8.03 -6.52
CA ARG A 155 10.31 -7.34 -6.19
C ARG A 155 10.11 -6.27 -5.13
N GLY A 156 9.09 -5.42 -5.26
CA GLY A 156 8.82 -4.36 -4.29
C GLY A 156 8.54 -4.90 -2.89
N ALA A 157 7.70 -5.93 -2.77
CA ALA A 157 7.43 -6.59 -1.49
C ALA A 157 8.69 -7.22 -0.88
N ARG A 158 9.54 -7.89 -1.69
CA ARG A 158 10.81 -8.45 -1.20
C ARG A 158 11.74 -7.36 -0.68
N GLN A 159 11.90 -6.27 -1.41
CA GLN A 159 12.72 -5.12 -0.99
C GLN A 159 12.21 -4.49 0.31
N PHE A 160 10.89 -4.46 0.53
CA PHE A 160 10.29 -4.05 1.78
C PHE A 160 10.65 -5.01 2.93
N LEU A 161 10.43 -6.33 2.73
CA LEU A 161 10.71 -7.38 3.73
C LEU A 161 12.20 -7.60 4.02
N GLU A 162 13.09 -7.13 3.15
CA GLU A 162 14.54 -7.11 3.40
C GLU A 162 14.97 -5.93 4.27
N ARG A 163 14.16 -4.89 4.33
CA ARG A 163 14.46 -3.66 5.07
C ARG A 163 13.84 -3.59 6.44
N PHE A 164 12.65 -4.17 6.63
CA PHE A 164 11.86 -4.06 7.84
C PHE A 164 11.63 -5.43 8.48
N SER A 165 11.62 -5.46 9.82
CA SER A 165 11.12 -6.62 10.57
C SER A 165 9.60 -6.64 10.49
N VAL A 166 9.00 -7.79 10.17
CA VAL A 166 7.57 -7.94 9.94
C VAL A 166 7.03 -9.15 10.70
N GLY A 167 6.02 -8.93 11.53
CA GLY A 167 5.36 -9.99 12.30
C GLY A 167 4.41 -10.82 11.46
N MET A 168 3.68 -10.19 10.50
CA MET A 168 2.80 -10.87 9.55
C MET A 168 2.73 -10.10 8.25
N PHE A 169 2.85 -10.82 7.13
CA PHE A 169 2.69 -10.27 5.78
C PHE A 169 1.34 -10.65 5.18
N ILE A 170 0.58 -9.65 4.75
CA ILE A 170 -0.74 -9.80 4.12
C ILE A 170 -0.65 -9.24 2.70
N PRO A 171 -0.79 -10.09 1.65
CA PRO A 171 -0.81 -9.60 0.28
C PRO A 171 -2.12 -8.85 0.00
N MET A 172 -2.04 -7.78 -0.79
CA MET A 172 -3.19 -7.06 -1.31
C MET A 172 -2.99 -6.71 -2.79
N HIS A 173 -3.97 -6.05 -3.43
CA HIS A 173 -3.90 -5.56 -4.81
C HIS A 173 -3.76 -6.67 -5.89
N PHE A 174 -4.15 -7.91 -5.59
CA PHE A 174 -3.99 -9.05 -6.49
C PHE A 174 -5.28 -9.48 -7.20
N VAL A 175 -6.42 -8.80 -6.95
CA VAL A 175 -7.74 -9.21 -7.46
C VAL A 175 -7.75 -9.41 -8.98
N ALA A 176 -7.14 -8.51 -9.72
CA ALA A 176 -7.08 -8.60 -11.18
C ALA A 176 -6.16 -9.72 -11.72
N SER A 177 -5.23 -10.23 -10.90
CA SER A 177 -4.30 -11.32 -11.24
C SER A 177 -4.62 -12.64 -10.53
N GLY A 178 -5.63 -12.64 -9.66
CA GLY A 178 -6.11 -13.80 -8.91
C GLY A 178 -5.26 -14.16 -7.69
N PHE A 179 -5.85 -14.92 -6.77
CA PHE A 179 -5.22 -15.32 -5.48
C PHE A 179 -3.86 -16.01 -5.67
N ALA A 180 -3.72 -16.86 -6.68
CA ALA A 180 -2.48 -17.60 -6.96
C ALA A 180 -1.27 -16.67 -7.20
N SER A 181 -1.49 -15.45 -7.70
CA SER A 181 -0.41 -14.48 -7.87
C SER A 181 0.15 -14.00 -6.53
N ALA A 182 -0.71 -13.80 -5.54
CA ALA A 182 -0.31 -13.41 -4.19
C ALA A 182 0.52 -14.50 -3.49
N TRP A 183 0.20 -15.77 -3.70
CA TRP A 183 0.88 -16.91 -3.06
C TRP A 183 2.36 -17.06 -3.46
N ARG A 184 2.81 -16.43 -4.54
CA ARG A 184 4.22 -16.39 -4.92
C ARG A 184 5.15 -15.81 -3.85
N MET A 185 4.61 -15.03 -2.91
CA MET A 185 5.38 -14.50 -1.78
C MET A 185 5.60 -15.53 -0.67
N GLU A 186 4.79 -16.58 -0.56
CA GLU A 186 4.82 -17.59 0.50
C GLU A 186 6.22 -18.19 0.67
N THR A 187 6.82 -18.70 -0.41
CA THR A 187 8.17 -19.27 -0.35
C THR A 187 9.26 -18.27 0.09
N PHE A 188 9.07 -16.98 -0.21
CA PHE A 188 10.03 -15.96 0.22
C PHE A 188 9.86 -15.63 1.70
N THR A 189 8.63 -15.51 2.17
CA THR A 189 8.30 -15.23 3.58
C THR A 189 8.69 -16.41 4.47
N GLU A 190 8.46 -17.66 4.04
CA GLU A 190 8.93 -18.87 4.73
C GLU A 190 10.45 -18.87 4.95
N LYS A 191 11.24 -18.55 3.92
CA LYS A 191 12.70 -18.46 4.02
C LYS A 191 13.20 -17.38 4.98
N LYS A 192 12.36 -16.41 5.30
CA LYS A 192 12.62 -15.28 6.21
C LYS A 192 12.00 -15.48 7.57
N ASP A 193 11.31 -16.59 7.80
CA ASP A 193 10.53 -16.86 9.01
C ASP A 193 9.50 -15.76 9.31
N ILE A 194 8.84 -15.27 8.24
CA ILE A 194 7.80 -14.25 8.31
C ILE A 194 6.44 -14.94 8.09
N PRO A 195 5.52 -14.92 9.06
CA PRO A 195 4.15 -15.39 8.89
C PRO A 195 3.49 -14.75 7.67
N PHE A 196 2.87 -15.59 6.82
CA PHE A 196 2.20 -15.18 5.60
C PHE A 196 0.73 -15.56 5.65
N TRP A 197 -0.17 -14.58 5.49
CA TRP A 197 -1.58 -14.91 5.37
C TRP A 197 -1.96 -15.27 3.94
N ARG A 198 -2.16 -16.55 3.69
CA ARG A 198 -2.60 -17.07 2.40
C ARG A 198 -4.11 -16.86 2.22
N ILE A 199 -4.49 -15.70 1.70
CA ILE A 199 -5.86 -15.42 1.34
C ILE A 199 -6.25 -16.28 0.12
N ASP A 200 -7.37 -17.02 0.19
CA ASP A 200 -7.82 -17.96 -0.84
C ASP A 200 -9.30 -17.74 -1.27
N HIS A 201 -10.03 -16.89 -0.56
CA HIS A 201 -11.41 -16.53 -0.88
C HIS A 201 -11.76 -15.13 -0.40
N GLU A 202 -12.84 -14.57 -0.97
CA GLU A 202 -13.40 -13.29 -0.50
C GLU A 202 -14.02 -13.45 0.89
N GLY A 203 -13.79 -12.44 1.76
CA GLY A 203 -14.28 -12.48 3.13
C GLY A 203 -13.46 -13.34 4.09
N ALA A 204 -12.28 -13.85 3.68
CA ALA A 204 -11.36 -14.53 4.57
C ALA A 204 -11.02 -13.66 5.78
N GLN A 205 -10.95 -14.26 6.98
CA GLN A 205 -10.65 -13.60 8.25
C GLN A 205 -9.50 -14.29 8.97
N ILE A 206 -8.72 -13.52 9.71
CA ILE A 206 -7.65 -14.01 10.55
C ILE A 206 -7.64 -13.22 11.88
N GLU A 207 -7.43 -13.90 12.97
CA GLU A 207 -7.14 -13.30 14.27
C GLU A 207 -5.62 -13.15 14.42
N VAL A 208 -5.14 -11.96 14.84
CA VAL A 208 -3.72 -11.60 14.96
C VAL A 208 -3.39 -10.97 16.30
#